data_4db237d6f23077d048cd3c706ca3cc14
#
_entry.id   4db237d6f23077d048cd3c706ca3cc14
#
_cell.length_a   1.000
_cell.length_b   1.000
_cell.length_c   1.000
_cell.angle_alpha   90.00
_cell.angle_beta   90.00
_cell.angle_gamma   90.00
#
_symmetry.space_group_name_H-M   'P 1'
#
loop_
_entity.id
_entity.type
_entity.pdbx_description
1 polymer ?
#
loop_
_entity_poly.entity_id
_entity_poly.type
_entity_poly.pdbx_seq_one_letter_code
_entity_poly.pdbx_strand_id
1 'polypeptide(L)'
;DEVDENTENVDYAILSADEMENVSEIDMLEEKPAASTILLVEDNEELLALMVRLLHGKYHILKSANGTEALEILAKQEVDLIVSDVMMPEMDGMELCRRVKTQFETCHIPLILLTAKTSDEDHVEGYESGADGYICKPLRLSVLFAKIDNLLKRRKRMGVDFRKQLVFEAKELNYTSMDEAFIRKAVDCVNAHLSDCDFEHAQFMAEMGMARTTLADKLKLLTGLTPSAFISNVRLQAACRLIDEKKKIRIADLAYAVGFNDPKYFSSCFKKKFGLSPTEYMMKYDG
;
A
#
# COMPACT_ATOMS: atom_id res chain seq x y z
N ASP A 1 -9.79 17.09 58.05
CA ASP A 1 -9.40 17.54 56.71
C ASP A 1 -8.78 16.33 55.98
N GLU A 2 -9.63 15.49 55.45
CA GLU A 2 -9.26 14.30 54.66
C GLU A 2 -9.19 14.73 53.21
N VAL A 3 -8.04 14.58 52.61
CA VAL A 3 -7.82 14.75 51.18
C VAL A 3 -8.03 13.36 50.53
N ASP A 4 -9.14 13.20 49.83
CA ASP A 4 -9.42 12.04 49.00
C ASP A 4 -8.45 12.01 47.82
N GLU A 5 -7.45 11.14 47.89
CA GLU A 5 -6.70 10.67 46.71
C GLU A 5 -7.49 9.55 46.03
N ASN A 6 -8.35 9.92 45.11
CA ASN A 6 -9.00 9.00 44.18
C ASN A 6 -8.09 8.82 42.96
N THR A 7 -7.04 8.00 43.10
CA THR A 7 -6.34 7.41 41.98
C THR A 7 -7.27 6.40 41.32
N GLU A 8 -7.91 6.80 40.27
CA GLU A 8 -8.63 5.87 39.37
C GLU A 8 -7.62 4.85 38.85
N ASN A 9 -7.66 3.66 39.46
CA ASN A 9 -7.05 2.46 38.95
C ASN A 9 -7.78 2.11 37.65
N VAL A 10 -7.24 2.55 36.51
CA VAL A 10 -7.70 2.07 35.20
C VAL A 10 -7.25 0.62 35.13
N ASP A 11 -8.20 -0.28 35.38
CA ASP A 11 -8.05 -1.72 35.19
C ASP A 11 -7.65 -1.98 33.74
N TYR A 12 -6.34 -2.14 33.49
CA TYR A 12 -5.81 -2.71 32.26
C TYR A 12 -6.20 -4.20 32.24
N ALA A 13 -7.39 -4.52 31.76
CA ALA A 13 -7.77 -5.88 31.47
C ALA A 13 -6.88 -6.43 30.35
N ILE A 14 -5.69 -6.84 30.73
CA ILE A 14 -4.73 -7.54 29.88
C ILE A 14 -5.19 -9.00 29.84
N LEU A 15 -5.58 -9.45 28.65
CA LEU A 15 -5.73 -10.84 28.20
C LEU A 15 -6.10 -11.89 29.27
N SER A 16 -7.14 -12.68 29.03
CA SER A 16 -7.41 -13.87 29.80
C SER A 16 -6.24 -14.87 29.69
N ALA A 17 -5.97 -15.62 30.76
CA ALA A 17 -4.89 -16.61 30.78
C ALA A 17 -5.01 -17.66 29.66
N ASP A 18 -6.21 -17.97 29.20
CA ASP A 18 -6.51 -18.90 28.10
C ASP A 18 -6.06 -18.38 26.73
N GLU A 19 -5.96 -17.04 26.52
CA GLU A 19 -5.44 -16.46 25.27
C GLU A 19 -3.91 -16.51 25.19
N MET A 20 -3.23 -16.65 26.32
CA MET A 20 -1.76 -16.75 26.37
C MET A 20 -1.24 -18.17 26.06
N GLU A 21 -2.01 -19.22 26.31
CA GLU A 21 -1.63 -20.61 26.01
C GLU A 21 -1.77 -20.96 24.53
N ASN A 22 -2.68 -20.32 23.80
CA ASN A 22 -2.87 -20.58 22.36
C ASN A 22 -1.82 -19.96 21.43
N VAL A 23 -0.89 -19.14 21.93
CA VAL A 23 0.14 -18.49 21.10
C VAL A 23 1.37 -19.38 20.86
N SER A 24 1.52 -20.48 21.62
CA SER A 24 2.70 -21.35 21.57
C SER A 24 2.68 -22.44 20.48
N GLU A 25 1.54 -22.70 19.84
CA GLU A 25 1.40 -23.83 18.90
C GLU A 25 1.31 -23.47 17.39
N ILE A 26 1.40 -22.20 17.02
CA ILE A 26 1.24 -21.79 15.59
C ILE A 26 2.58 -21.58 14.87
N ASP A 27 3.69 -21.95 15.44
CA ASP A 27 4.99 -21.73 14.80
C ASP A 27 5.73 -23.03 14.55
N MET A 28 5.59 -23.58 13.34
CA MET A 28 6.69 -24.28 12.64
C MET A 28 6.28 -24.60 11.19
N LEU A 29 7.14 -24.10 10.25
CA LEU A 29 7.32 -24.52 8.86
C LEU A 29 6.54 -23.75 7.81
N GLU A 30 7.20 -22.70 7.25
CA GLU A 30 7.27 -22.44 5.80
C GLU A 30 8.29 -21.32 5.54
N GLU A 31 9.09 -21.38 4.48
CA GLU A 31 10.11 -20.39 4.10
C GLU A 31 9.50 -18.98 4.06
N LYS A 32 9.95 -18.09 4.96
CA LYS A 32 9.39 -16.75 5.16
C LYS A 32 9.71 -15.86 3.95
N PRO A 33 8.69 -15.39 3.20
CA PRO A 33 8.88 -14.18 2.41
C PRO A 33 9.29 -13.05 3.37
N ALA A 34 10.11 -12.09 2.90
CA ALA A 34 10.58 -10.98 3.73
C ALA A 34 9.42 -10.43 4.59
N ALA A 35 9.59 -10.51 5.90
CA ALA A 35 8.52 -10.18 6.83
C ALA A 35 8.12 -8.72 6.66
N SER A 36 6.82 -8.45 6.52
CA SER A 36 6.31 -7.08 6.44
C SER A 36 6.71 -6.28 7.67
N THR A 37 7.08 -5.00 7.47
CA THR A 37 7.52 -4.09 8.54
C THR A 37 6.32 -3.34 9.11
N ILE A 38 6.09 -3.46 10.41
CA ILE A 38 5.02 -2.77 11.14
C ILE A 38 5.64 -1.75 12.09
N LEU A 39 5.17 -0.51 12.05
CA LEU A 39 5.49 0.53 13.02
C LEU A 39 4.43 0.53 14.12
N LEU A 40 4.84 0.22 15.35
CA LEU A 40 4.02 0.34 16.55
C LEU A 40 4.29 1.67 17.23
N VAL A 41 3.23 2.43 17.50
CA VAL A 41 3.29 3.75 18.15
C VAL A 41 2.41 3.70 19.39
N GLU A 42 3.05 3.69 20.57
CA GLU A 42 2.40 3.54 21.87
C GLU A 42 3.31 4.15 22.93
N ASP A 43 2.80 5.03 23.78
CA ASP A 43 3.56 5.71 24.83
C ASP A 43 3.72 4.85 26.10
N ASN A 44 2.84 3.87 26.29
CA ASN A 44 2.97 2.91 27.38
C ASN A 44 4.01 1.83 27.02
N GLU A 45 5.17 1.88 27.65
CA GLU A 45 6.30 0.97 27.41
C GLU A 45 5.94 -0.50 27.64
N GLU A 46 5.10 -0.82 28.65
CA GLU A 46 4.71 -2.19 28.97
C GLU A 46 3.80 -2.76 27.87
N LEU A 47 2.82 -1.98 27.43
CA LEU A 47 1.92 -2.36 26.33
C LEU A 47 2.68 -2.48 25.01
N LEU A 48 3.58 -1.54 24.73
CA LEU A 48 4.45 -1.58 23.55
C LEU A 48 5.31 -2.85 23.54
N ALA A 49 5.97 -3.17 24.69
CA ALA A 49 6.79 -4.37 24.82
C ALA A 49 5.97 -5.66 24.64
N LEU A 50 4.75 -5.70 25.16
CA LEU A 50 3.82 -6.82 24.97
C LEU A 50 3.45 -6.98 23.51
N MET A 51 3.03 -5.91 22.82
CA MET A 51 2.68 -5.97 21.39
C MET A 51 3.86 -6.41 20.52
N VAL A 52 5.07 -5.90 20.81
CA VAL A 52 6.29 -6.32 20.11
C VAL A 52 6.50 -7.82 20.27
N ARG A 53 6.43 -8.34 21.49
CA ARG A 53 6.63 -9.78 21.77
C ARG A 53 5.62 -10.66 20.99
N LEU A 54 4.37 -10.20 20.89
CA LEU A 54 3.30 -10.94 20.24
C LEU A 54 3.40 -10.90 18.69
N LEU A 55 3.91 -9.80 18.12
CA LEU A 55 3.95 -9.60 16.67
C LEU A 55 5.31 -9.96 16.04
N HIS A 56 6.40 -9.95 16.83
CA HIS A 56 7.78 -10.17 16.37
C HIS A 56 7.99 -11.51 15.66
N GLY A 57 7.24 -12.57 16.01
CA GLY A 57 7.35 -13.88 15.35
C GLY A 57 6.96 -13.83 13.86
N LYS A 58 6.09 -12.90 13.47
CA LYS A 58 5.48 -12.85 12.13
C LYS A 58 5.89 -11.61 11.32
N TYR A 59 6.25 -10.51 11.96
CA TYR A 59 6.51 -9.21 11.35
C TYR A 59 7.83 -8.63 11.84
N HIS A 60 8.47 -7.78 11.01
CA HIS A 60 9.53 -6.90 11.49
C HIS A 60 8.92 -5.69 12.19
N ILE A 61 9.32 -5.42 13.44
CA ILE A 61 8.68 -4.40 14.27
C ILE A 61 9.62 -3.22 14.48
N LEU A 62 9.15 -2.03 14.10
CA LEU A 62 9.69 -0.73 14.49
C LEU A 62 8.84 -0.17 15.62
N LYS A 63 9.44 0.60 16.51
CA LYS A 63 8.81 1.14 17.72
C LYS A 63 8.94 2.65 17.78
N SER A 64 7.92 3.31 18.31
CA SER A 64 7.90 4.74 18.59
C SER A 64 7.03 5.01 19.80
N ALA A 65 7.41 5.98 20.62
CA ALA A 65 6.66 6.37 21.81
C ALA A 65 5.61 7.46 21.55
N ASN A 66 5.65 8.15 20.40
CA ASN A 66 4.71 9.21 20.04
C ASN A 66 4.66 9.42 18.52
N GLY A 67 3.71 10.25 18.05
CA GLY A 67 3.53 10.52 16.64
C GLY A 67 4.69 11.28 16.00
N THR A 68 5.43 12.11 16.73
CA THR A 68 6.57 12.87 16.21
C THR A 68 7.72 11.93 15.84
N GLU A 69 8.09 11.04 16.77
CA GLU A 69 9.11 10.03 16.56
C GLU A 69 8.70 9.05 15.41
N ALA A 70 7.40 8.71 15.34
CA ALA A 70 6.87 7.89 14.26
C ALA A 70 7.11 8.52 12.88
N LEU A 71 6.88 9.83 12.72
CA LEU A 71 7.16 10.54 11.45
C LEU A 71 8.65 10.55 11.10
N GLU A 72 9.54 10.65 12.09
CA GLU A 72 10.98 10.54 11.84
C GLU A 72 11.41 9.16 11.35
N ILE A 73 10.79 8.11 11.87
CA ILE A 73 11.03 6.73 11.42
C ILE A 73 10.53 6.57 9.99
N LEU A 74 9.33 7.04 9.67
CA LEU A 74 8.74 6.99 8.33
C LEU A 74 9.58 7.72 7.28
N ALA A 75 10.31 8.77 7.67
CA ALA A 75 11.22 9.49 6.78
C ALA A 75 12.51 8.71 6.44
N LYS A 76 12.86 7.69 7.24
CA LYS A 76 14.14 6.97 7.15
C LYS A 76 14.00 5.50 6.78
N GLN A 77 12.84 4.90 7.01
CA GLN A 77 12.63 3.45 6.89
C GLN A 77 11.30 3.15 6.18
N GLU A 78 11.31 2.09 5.39
CA GLU A 78 10.09 1.58 4.74
C GLU A 78 9.19 0.89 5.77
N VAL A 79 7.91 1.27 5.79
CA VAL A 79 6.89 0.73 6.68
C VAL A 79 5.71 0.22 5.85
N ASP A 80 5.25 -0.99 6.15
CA ASP A 80 4.13 -1.61 5.44
C ASP A 80 2.78 -1.33 6.09
N LEU A 81 2.77 -1.08 7.42
CA LEU A 81 1.56 -0.81 8.18
C LEU A 81 1.92 -0.10 9.49
N ILE A 82 1.05 0.80 9.94
CA ILE A 82 1.18 1.51 11.21
C ILE A 82 0.06 1.04 12.15
N VAL A 83 0.40 0.76 13.40
CA VAL A 83 -0.55 0.57 14.50
C VAL A 83 -0.22 1.61 15.55
N SER A 84 -1.15 2.53 15.82
CA SER A 84 -0.93 3.65 16.72
C SER A 84 -2.01 3.72 17.78
N ASP A 85 -1.62 3.97 19.04
CA ASP A 85 -2.58 4.48 20.02
C ASP A 85 -3.10 5.85 19.58
N VAL A 86 -4.32 6.16 19.99
CA VAL A 86 -4.94 7.47 19.80
C VAL A 86 -4.40 8.47 20.83
N MET A 87 -4.32 8.06 22.10
CA MET A 87 -3.99 8.95 23.22
C MET A 87 -2.51 8.88 23.56
N MET A 88 -1.74 9.80 23.01
CA MET A 88 -0.28 9.89 23.26
C MET A 88 0.15 11.34 23.47
N PRO A 89 1.25 11.57 24.20
CA PRO A 89 1.81 12.92 24.38
C PRO A 89 2.40 13.47 23.07
N GLU A 90 2.62 14.78 23.01
CA GLU A 90 3.20 15.57 21.91
C GLU A 90 2.36 15.54 20.64
N MET A 91 2.24 14.42 19.99
CA MET A 91 1.40 14.20 18.80
C MET A 91 0.59 12.93 19.00
N ASP A 92 -0.72 13.11 19.06
CA ASP A 92 -1.68 12.03 19.20
C ASP A 92 -1.81 11.19 17.92
N GLY A 93 -2.44 10.02 18.02
CA GLY A 93 -2.59 9.10 16.88
C GLY A 93 -3.51 9.64 15.78
N MET A 94 -4.45 10.53 16.10
CA MET A 94 -5.35 11.15 15.12
C MET A 94 -4.59 12.16 14.26
N GLU A 95 -3.74 13.00 14.87
CA GLU A 95 -2.89 13.94 14.16
C GLU A 95 -1.82 13.21 13.34
N LEU A 96 -1.21 12.15 13.92
CA LEU A 96 -0.30 11.27 13.17
C LEU A 96 -1.02 10.70 11.92
N CYS A 97 -2.23 10.17 12.08
CA CYS A 97 -3.02 9.62 10.98
C CYS A 97 -3.26 10.67 9.90
N ARG A 98 -3.73 11.88 10.28
CA ARG A 98 -3.94 12.99 9.33
C ARG A 98 -2.67 13.32 8.55
N ARG A 99 -1.51 13.45 9.22
CA ARG A 99 -0.24 13.74 8.57
C ARG A 99 0.20 12.63 7.63
N VAL A 100 0.14 11.38 8.08
CA VAL A 100 0.46 10.22 7.24
C VAL A 100 -0.43 10.17 6.00
N LYS A 101 -1.74 10.42 6.14
CA LYS A 101 -2.70 10.32 5.03
C LYS A 101 -2.69 11.54 4.09
N THR A 102 -2.17 12.67 4.52
CA THR A 102 -2.05 13.88 3.67
C THR A 102 -0.69 14.00 2.96
N GLN A 103 0.35 13.32 3.44
CA GLN A 103 1.65 13.32 2.80
C GLN A 103 1.69 12.31 1.66
N PHE A 104 2.17 12.76 0.50
CA PHE A 104 2.23 11.93 -0.71
C PHE A 104 3.07 10.64 -0.52
N GLU A 105 4.17 10.74 0.21
CA GLU A 105 5.12 9.64 0.45
C GLU A 105 4.56 8.57 1.38
N THR A 106 3.58 8.90 2.23
CA THR A 106 3.10 8.01 3.28
C THR A 106 1.61 7.69 3.21
N CYS A 107 0.82 8.42 2.41
CA CYS A 107 -0.66 8.28 2.37
C CYS A 107 -1.14 6.85 2.04
N HIS A 108 -0.33 6.08 1.33
CA HIS A 108 -0.60 4.69 0.96
C HIS A 108 -0.35 3.67 2.09
N ILE A 109 0.32 4.07 3.19
CA ILE A 109 0.59 3.18 4.32
C ILE A 109 -0.70 3.00 5.10
N PRO A 110 -1.23 1.76 5.23
CA PRO A 110 -2.40 1.52 6.04
C PRO A 110 -2.10 1.80 7.51
N LEU A 111 -3.06 2.44 8.19
CA LEU A 111 -2.94 2.85 9.58
C LEU A 111 -4.15 2.35 10.38
N ILE A 112 -3.86 1.63 11.47
CA ILE A 112 -4.83 1.17 12.46
C ILE A 112 -4.69 2.04 13.71
N LEU A 113 -5.79 2.59 14.20
CA LEU A 113 -5.86 3.32 15.45
C LEU A 113 -6.39 2.40 16.57
N LEU A 114 -5.70 2.44 17.72
CA LEU A 114 -6.12 1.79 18.95
C LEU A 114 -6.79 2.85 19.83
N THR A 115 -8.04 2.63 20.25
CA THR A 115 -8.81 3.63 20.99
C THR A 115 -9.45 3.04 22.24
N ALA A 116 -9.46 3.78 23.34
CA ALA A 116 -10.24 3.46 24.53
C ALA A 116 -11.72 3.86 24.42
N LYS A 117 -12.08 4.63 23.37
CA LYS A 117 -13.41 5.19 23.19
C LYS A 117 -14.34 4.23 22.45
N THR A 118 -15.57 4.07 22.98
CA THR A 118 -16.58 3.14 22.46
C THR A 118 -17.83 3.84 21.94
N SER A 119 -17.88 5.20 21.94
CA SER A 119 -19.04 5.95 21.48
C SER A 119 -19.14 6.06 19.95
N ASP A 120 -20.34 6.07 19.40
CA ASP A 120 -20.59 6.20 17.96
C ASP A 120 -20.10 7.56 17.41
N GLU A 121 -20.08 8.61 18.22
CA GLU A 121 -19.58 9.95 17.85
C GLU A 121 -18.06 9.94 17.63
N ASP A 122 -17.32 9.22 18.45
CA ASP A 122 -15.86 9.07 18.31
C ASP A 122 -15.47 8.24 17.08
N HIS A 123 -16.32 7.31 16.66
CA HIS A 123 -16.13 6.55 15.41
C HIS A 123 -16.26 7.44 14.17
N VAL A 124 -17.16 8.45 14.19
CA VAL A 124 -17.33 9.39 13.08
C VAL A 124 -16.08 10.27 12.92
N GLU A 125 -15.57 10.85 14.01
CA GLU A 125 -14.34 11.66 14.00
C GLU A 125 -13.13 10.84 13.55
N GLY A 126 -13.10 9.57 13.92
CA GLY A 126 -12.10 8.62 13.48
C GLY A 126 -12.15 8.33 11.97
N TYR A 127 -13.31 8.11 11.38
CA TYR A 127 -13.46 7.92 9.93
C TYR A 127 -13.02 9.16 9.14
N GLU A 128 -13.23 10.36 9.66
CA GLU A 128 -12.78 11.61 9.04
C GLU A 128 -11.24 11.76 9.04
N SER A 129 -10.53 11.12 9.97
CA SER A 129 -9.05 11.11 9.98
C SER A 129 -8.41 10.31 8.83
N GLY A 130 -9.20 9.47 8.14
CA GLY A 130 -8.74 8.63 7.04
C GLY A 130 -8.04 7.33 7.47
N ALA A 131 -8.15 6.90 8.73
CA ALA A 131 -7.58 5.63 9.19
C ALA A 131 -8.23 4.42 8.49
N ASP A 132 -7.43 3.40 8.17
CA ASP A 132 -7.89 2.17 7.51
C ASP A 132 -8.53 1.18 8.49
N GLY A 133 -8.39 1.42 9.77
CA GLY A 133 -8.99 0.60 10.80
C GLY A 133 -8.95 1.20 12.19
N TYR A 134 -9.95 0.81 12.99
CA TYR A 134 -10.07 1.11 14.41
C TYR A 134 -10.18 -0.18 15.18
N ILE A 135 -9.55 -0.24 16.35
CA ILE A 135 -9.66 -1.35 17.30
C ILE A 135 -9.81 -0.74 18.68
N CYS A 136 -10.92 -1.10 19.36
CA CYS A 136 -11.18 -0.66 20.72
C CYS A 136 -10.30 -1.43 21.72
N LYS A 137 -9.75 -0.75 22.70
CA LYS A 137 -9.15 -1.33 23.90
C LYS A 137 -10.30 -1.80 24.82
N PRO A 138 -10.23 -2.99 25.49
CA PRO A 138 -9.08 -3.89 25.58
C PRO A 138 -8.81 -4.66 24.27
N LEU A 139 -7.51 -4.76 23.94
CA LEU A 139 -7.04 -5.36 22.70
C LEU A 139 -7.31 -6.86 22.63
N ARG A 140 -8.12 -7.29 21.65
CA ARG A 140 -8.23 -8.71 21.28
C ARG A 140 -7.21 -9.01 20.19
N LEU A 141 -6.21 -9.81 20.51
CA LEU A 141 -5.10 -10.13 19.59
C LEU A 141 -5.60 -10.75 18.27
N SER A 142 -6.57 -11.66 18.32
CA SER A 142 -7.15 -12.26 17.12
C SER A 142 -7.72 -11.21 16.16
N VAL A 143 -8.35 -10.15 16.69
CA VAL A 143 -8.90 -9.04 15.90
C VAL A 143 -7.77 -8.20 15.31
N LEU A 144 -6.73 -7.89 16.10
CA LEU A 144 -5.56 -7.14 15.64
C LEU A 144 -4.83 -7.88 14.51
N PHE A 145 -4.52 -9.18 14.70
CA PHE A 145 -3.87 -9.99 13.66
C PHE A 145 -4.71 -10.09 12.38
N ALA A 146 -6.02 -10.36 12.51
CA ALA A 146 -6.90 -10.42 11.35
C ALA A 146 -6.96 -9.09 10.59
N LYS A 147 -6.98 -7.96 11.30
CA LYS A 147 -7.00 -6.63 10.69
C LYS A 147 -5.69 -6.32 9.96
N ILE A 148 -4.54 -6.59 10.60
CA ILE A 148 -3.21 -6.44 10.00
C ILE A 148 -3.10 -7.29 8.72
N ASP A 149 -3.42 -8.59 8.81
CA ASP A 149 -3.35 -9.50 7.67
C ASP A 149 -4.24 -9.06 6.50
N ASN A 150 -5.45 -8.61 6.79
CA ASN A 150 -6.38 -8.16 5.77
C ASN A 150 -5.87 -6.91 5.04
N LEU A 151 -5.33 -5.93 5.78
CA LEU A 151 -4.79 -4.71 5.18
C LEU A 151 -3.53 -5.00 4.34
N LEU A 152 -2.61 -5.81 4.85
CA LEU A 152 -1.41 -6.22 4.12
C LEU A 152 -1.73 -7.06 2.87
N LYS A 153 -2.70 -7.98 2.95
CA LYS A 153 -3.18 -8.77 1.80
C LYS A 153 -3.85 -7.89 0.76
N ARG A 154 -4.69 -6.94 1.18
CA ARG A 154 -5.36 -5.99 0.28
C ARG A 154 -4.31 -5.19 -0.50
N ARG A 155 -3.27 -4.66 0.15
CA ARG A 155 -2.17 -3.94 -0.49
C ARG A 155 -1.43 -4.79 -1.53
N LYS A 156 -1.11 -6.06 -1.22
CA LYS A 156 -0.47 -6.98 -2.17
C LYS A 156 -1.35 -7.29 -3.40
N ARG A 157 -2.67 -7.44 -3.21
CA ARG A 157 -3.63 -7.69 -4.31
C ARG A 157 -3.71 -6.52 -5.28
N MET A 158 -3.72 -5.26 -4.80
CA MET A 158 -3.78 -4.07 -5.66
C MET A 158 -2.72 -4.08 -6.76
N GLY A 159 -1.46 -4.42 -6.43
CA GLY A 159 -0.39 -4.52 -7.42
C GLY A 159 -0.58 -5.66 -8.42
N VAL A 160 -1.23 -6.76 -8.05
CA VAL A 160 -1.55 -7.87 -8.97
C VAL A 160 -2.69 -7.48 -9.91
N ASP A 161 -3.72 -6.83 -9.39
CA ASP A 161 -4.89 -6.42 -10.17
C ASP A 161 -4.51 -5.34 -11.19
N PHE A 162 -3.72 -4.34 -10.81
CA PHE A 162 -3.19 -3.34 -11.74
C PHE A 162 -2.47 -3.99 -12.96
N ARG A 163 -1.65 -5.02 -12.70
CA ARG A 163 -0.90 -5.69 -13.77
C ARG A 163 -1.77 -6.48 -14.74
N LYS A 164 -2.95 -6.92 -14.29
CA LYS A 164 -3.89 -7.74 -15.10
C LYS A 164 -4.90 -6.91 -15.90
N GLN A 165 -5.17 -5.68 -15.49
CA GLN A 165 -6.15 -4.84 -16.17
C GLN A 165 -5.69 -4.43 -17.57
N LEU A 166 -6.59 -4.56 -18.56
CA LEU A 166 -6.39 -4.09 -19.93
C LEU A 166 -6.70 -2.59 -20.07
N VAL A 167 -7.68 -2.11 -19.29
CA VAL A 167 -8.06 -0.70 -19.18
C VAL A 167 -7.92 -0.28 -17.72
N PHE A 168 -7.26 0.84 -17.48
CA PHE A 168 -7.10 1.35 -16.12
C PHE A 168 -8.35 2.14 -15.72
N GLU A 169 -9.16 1.56 -14.82
CA GLU A 169 -10.20 2.26 -14.09
C GLU A 169 -9.82 2.30 -12.60
N ALA A 170 -9.33 3.46 -12.14
CA ALA A 170 -8.82 3.65 -10.79
C ALA A 170 -9.83 3.28 -9.69
N LYS A 171 -11.13 3.47 -9.96
CA LYS A 171 -12.22 3.17 -9.01
C LYS A 171 -12.34 1.71 -8.62
N GLU A 172 -11.90 0.78 -9.48
CA GLU A 172 -12.00 -0.66 -9.20
C GLU A 172 -10.91 -1.17 -8.24
N LEU A 173 -9.83 -0.40 -8.03
CA LEU A 173 -8.66 -0.86 -7.29
C LEU A 173 -8.61 -0.43 -5.82
N ASN A 174 -9.64 0.24 -5.31
CA ASN A 174 -9.70 0.69 -3.91
C ASN A 174 -8.46 1.48 -3.42
N TYR A 175 -7.88 2.31 -4.29
CA TYR A 175 -6.84 3.27 -3.92
C TYR A 175 -7.38 4.37 -3.02
N THR A 176 -6.50 5.01 -2.25
CA THR A 176 -6.85 6.31 -1.65
C THR A 176 -7.05 7.33 -2.77
N SER A 177 -7.79 8.41 -2.53
CA SER A 177 -7.99 9.47 -3.54
C SER A 177 -6.69 10.06 -4.07
N MET A 178 -5.65 10.15 -3.22
CA MET A 178 -4.32 10.62 -3.61
C MET A 178 -3.55 9.61 -4.44
N ASP A 179 -3.65 8.32 -4.11
CA ASP A 179 -3.02 7.24 -4.86
C ASP A 179 -3.68 7.08 -6.23
N GLU A 180 -5.00 7.21 -6.30
CA GLU A 180 -5.76 7.22 -7.55
C GLU A 180 -5.31 8.38 -8.46
N ALA A 181 -5.23 9.60 -7.91
CA ALA A 181 -4.77 10.78 -8.65
C ALA A 181 -3.32 10.61 -9.15
N PHE A 182 -2.44 10.03 -8.33
CA PHE A 182 -1.07 9.73 -8.71
C PHE A 182 -0.98 8.73 -9.86
N ILE A 183 -1.67 7.58 -9.74
CA ILE A 183 -1.65 6.56 -10.79
C ILE A 183 -2.25 7.11 -12.09
N ARG A 184 -3.34 7.87 -12.00
CA ARG A 184 -3.95 8.53 -13.16
C ARG A 184 -2.95 9.47 -13.83
N LYS A 185 -2.32 10.38 -13.06
CA LYS A 185 -1.27 11.27 -13.58
C LYS A 185 -0.12 10.50 -14.23
N ALA A 186 0.31 9.40 -13.62
CA ALA A 186 1.39 8.55 -14.14
C ALA A 186 1.00 7.87 -15.48
N VAL A 187 -0.23 7.36 -15.59
CA VAL A 187 -0.75 6.77 -16.83
C VAL A 187 -0.90 7.83 -17.92
N ASP A 188 -1.44 9.00 -17.59
CA ASP A 188 -1.63 10.11 -18.53
C ASP A 188 -0.29 10.62 -19.05
N CYS A 189 0.73 10.73 -18.17
CA CYS A 189 2.09 11.09 -18.54
C CYS A 189 2.68 10.12 -19.58
N VAL A 190 2.57 8.80 -19.36
CA VAL A 190 3.05 7.80 -20.34
C VAL A 190 2.23 7.85 -21.62
N ASN A 191 0.91 8.05 -21.56
CA ASN A 191 0.06 8.15 -22.74
C ASN A 191 0.37 9.40 -23.58
N ALA A 192 0.76 10.53 -22.96
CA ALA A 192 1.19 11.74 -23.65
C ALA A 192 2.46 11.52 -24.50
N HIS A 193 3.31 10.57 -24.08
CA HIS A 193 4.55 10.19 -24.77
C HIS A 193 4.49 8.77 -25.36
N LEU A 194 3.30 8.32 -25.74
CA LEU A 194 3.05 6.93 -26.12
C LEU A 194 3.93 6.46 -27.27
N SER A 195 4.07 7.26 -28.33
CA SER A 195 4.85 6.93 -29.52
C SER A 195 6.34 7.32 -29.43
N ASP A 196 6.75 8.01 -28.39
CA ASP A 196 8.12 8.42 -28.17
C ASP A 196 8.95 7.26 -27.59
N CYS A 197 9.79 6.66 -28.43
CA CYS A 197 10.65 5.54 -28.03
C CYS A 197 11.77 5.97 -27.07
N ASP A 198 12.12 7.24 -27.03
CA ASP A 198 13.17 7.82 -26.16
C ASP A 198 12.60 8.27 -24.82
N PHE A 199 11.27 8.23 -24.64
CA PHE A 199 10.64 8.51 -23.36
C PHE A 199 10.97 7.40 -22.35
N GLU A 200 11.95 7.70 -21.53
CA GLU A 200 12.49 6.78 -20.52
C GLU A 200 12.24 7.28 -19.08
N HIS A 201 12.74 6.50 -18.15
CA HIS A 201 12.63 6.73 -16.72
C HIS A 201 13.02 8.15 -16.27
N ALA A 202 14.06 8.75 -16.86
CA ALA A 202 14.54 10.11 -16.48
C ALA A 202 13.53 11.20 -16.83
N GLN A 203 12.94 11.13 -18.03
CA GLN A 203 11.90 12.06 -18.46
C GLN A 203 10.61 11.86 -17.68
N PHE A 204 10.23 10.58 -17.46
CA PHE A 204 9.07 10.24 -16.64
C PHE A 204 9.16 10.82 -15.23
N MET A 205 10.33 10.74 -14.58
CA MET A 205 10.57 11.38 -13.28
C MET A 205 10.42 12.90 -13.32
N ALA A 206 11.03 13.53 -14.33
CA ALA A 206 10.99 14.98 -14.48
C ALA A 206 9.55 15.48 -14.64
N GLU A 207 8.73 14.84 -15.45
CA GLU A 207 7.33 15.21 -15.67
C GLU A 207 6.43 14.92 -14.48
N MET A 208 6.70 13.84 -13.75
CA MET A 208 6.01 13.57 -12.50
C MET A 208 6.38 14.56 -11.40
N GLY A 209 7.53 15.27 -11.54
CA GLY A 209 8.03 16.23 -10.55
C GLY A 209 8.54 15.56 -9.28
N MET A 210 9.11 14.35 -9.40
CA MET A 210 9.47 13.52 -8.26
C MET A 210 10.92 13.05 -8.29
N ALA A 211 11.51 12.86 -7.11
CA ALA A 211 12.81 12.21 -6.97
C ALA A 211 12.76 10.74 -7.46
N ARG A 212 13.90 10.22 -7.91
CA ARG A 212 14.01 8.89 -8.50
C ARG A 212 13.52 7.78 -7.56
N THR A 213 13.94 7.82 -6.31
CA THR A 213 13.58 6.83 -5.29
C THR A 213 12.09 6.91 -4.99
N THR A 214 11.56 8.10 -4.73
CA THR A 214 10.15 8.33 -4.39
C THR A 214 9.20 7.84 -5.48
N LEU A 215 9.49 8.11 -6.76
CA LEU A 215 8.68 7.61 -7.88
C LEU A 215 8.74 6.08 -7.98
N ALA A 216 9.96 5.51 -7.87
CA ALA A 216 10.16 4.07 -8.00
C ALA A 216 9.46 3.31 -6.87
N ASP A 217 9.61 3.78 -5.63
CA ASP A 217 9.00 3.16 -4.45
C ASP A 217 7.48 3.25 -4.49
N LYS A 218 6.94 4.42 -4.83
CA LYS A 218 5.49 4.63 -4.96
C LYS A 218 4.88 3.75 -6.07
N LEU A 219 5.49 3.70 -7.26
CA LEU A 219 5.03 2.83 -8.33
C LEU A 219 5.12 1.35 -7.95
N LYS A 220 6.26 0.92 -7.40
CA LYS A 220 6.45 -0.48 -6.96
C LYS A 220 5.41 -0.87 -5.92
N LEU A 221 5.10 0.03 -5.01
CA LEU A 221 4.14 -0.16 -3.96
C LEU A 221 2.71 -0.30 -4.47
N LEU A 222 2.26 0.64 -5.31
CA LEU A 222 0.88 0.69 -5.79
C LEU A 222 0.61 -0.32 -6.92
N THR A 223 1.61 -0.59 -7.76
CA THR A 223 1.46 -1.40 -8.97
C THR A 223 2.29 -2.68 -8.98
N GLY A 224 3.26 -2.80 -8.06
CA GLY A 224 4.24 -3.88 -8.07
C GLY A 224 5.24 -3.80 -9.23
N LEU A 225 5.34 -2.64 -9.92
CA LEU A 225 6.17 -2.45 -11.10
C LEU A 225 7.27 -1.42 -10.84
N THR A 226 8.45 -1.65 -11.43
CA THR A 226 9.46 -0.61 -11.56
C THR A 226 8.99 0.46 -12.57
N PRO A 227 9.53 1.69 -12.57
CA PRO A 227 9.15 2.73 -13.52
C PRO A 227 9.24 2.29 -14.99
N SER A 228 10.32 1.62 -15.39
CA SER A 228 10.46 1.10 -16.77
C SER A 228 9.43 0.01 -17.09
N ALA A 229 9.14 -0.88 -16.14
CA ALA A 229 8.10 -1.89 -16.30
C ALA A 229 6.70 -1.27 -16.34
N PHE A 230 6.47 -0.17 -15.62
CA PHE A 230 5.22 0.58 -15.65
C PHE A 230 5.00 1.23 -17.02
N ILE A 231 6.00 1.94 -17.57
CA ILE A 231 5.95 2.51 -18.92
C ILE A 231 5.64 1.41 -19.96
N SER A 232 6.39 0.31 -19.93
CA SER A 232 6.15 -0.82 -20.84
C SER A 232 4.75 -1.41 -20.68
N ASN A 233 4.24 -1.50 -19.44
CA ASN A 233 2.89 -2.00 -19.15
C ASN A 233 1.81 -1.12 -19.80
N VAL A 234 1.88 0.22 -19.62
CA VAL A 234 0.92 1.17 -20.20
C VAL A 234 0.97 1.12 -21.73
N ARG A 235 2.17 1.07 -22.32
CA ARG A 235 2.36 0.94 -23.78
C ARG A 235 1.74 -0.33 -24.34
N LEU A 236 1.93 -1.48 -23.67
CA LEU A 236 1.32 -2.74 -24.10
C LEU A 236 -0.21 -2.74 -23.96
N GLN A 237 -0.76 -2.07 -22.95
CA GLN A 237 -2.21 -1.87 -22.83
C GLN A 237 -2.75 -0.97 -23.97
N ALA A 238 -2.02 0.08 -24.33
CA ALA A 238 -2.38 0.92 -25.47
C ALA A 238 -2.32 0.15 -26.80
N ALA A 239 -1.39 -0.80 -26.94
CA ALA A 239 -1.33 -1.66 -28.12
C ALA A 239 -2.61 -2.52 -28.27
N CYS A 240 -3.15 -3.08 -27.18
CA CYS A 240 -4.41 -3.80 -27.23
C CYS A 240 -5.56 -2.90 -27.70
N ARG A 241 -5.66 -1.67 -27.13
CA ARG A 241 -6.69 -0.69 -27.57
C ARG A 241 -6.58 -0.36 -29.06
N LEU A 242 -5.35 -0.15 -29.56
CA LEU A 242 -5.13 0.12 -31.00
C LEU A 242 -5.47 -1.08 -31.90
N ILE A 243 -5.28 -2.31 -31.43
CA ILE A 243 -5.73 -3.51 -32.13
C ILE A 243 -7.25 -3.54 -32.20
N ASP A 244 -7.94 -3.33 -31.09
CA ASP A 244 -9.41 -3.36 -31.01
C ASP A 244 -10.06 -2.27 -31.89
N GLU A 245 -9.42 -1.07 -31.94
CA GLU A 245 -9.91 0.04 -32.77
C GLU A 245 -9.66 -0.15 -34.29
N LYS A 246 -8.46 -0.60 -34.66
CA LYS A 246 -8.02 -0.57 -36.07
C LYS A 246 -8.19 -1.88 -36.80
N LYS A 247 -8.55 -2.97 -36.13
CA LYS A 247 -8.76 -4.34 -36.64
C LYS A 247 -7.66 -4.92 -37.53
N LYS A 248 -6.97 -4.14 -38.37
CA LYS A 248 -5.83 -4.54 -39.19
C LYS A 248 -4.69 -3.52 -39.07
N ILE A 249 -3.65 -3.85 -38.34
CA ILE A 249 -2.43 -3.06 -38.19
C ILE A 249 -1.21 -3.98 -38.34
N ARG A 250 -0.16 -3.53 -39.04
CA ARG A 250 1.09 -4.28 -39.11
C ARG A 250 1.77 -4.27 -37.74
N ILE A 251 2.39 -5.38 -37.34
CA ILE A 251 3.04 -5.50 -36.03
C ILE A 251 4.13 -4.45 -35.81
N ALA A 252 4.87 -4.13 -36.89
CA ALA A 252 5.91 -3.09 -36.81
C ALA A 252 5.30 -1.70 -36.59
N ASP A 253 4.21 -1.37 -37.31
CA ASP A 253 3.51 -0.09 -37.17
C ASP A 253 2.88 0.04 -35.76
N LEU A 254 2.33 -1.05 -35.23
CA LEU A 254 1.80 -1.12 -33.88
C LEU A 254 2.90 -0.89 -32.84
N ALA A 255 4.05 -1.56 -32.98
CA ALA A 255 5.17 -1.41 -32.06
C ALA A 255 5.66 0.05 -32.01
N TYR A 256 5.85 0.68 -33.17
CA TYR A 256 6.28 2.09 -33.24
C TYR A 256 5.21 3.04 -32.69
N ALA A 257 3.94 2.79 -32.99
CA ALA A 257 2.84 3.62 -32.50
C ALA A 257 2.74 3.63 -30.95
N VAL A 258 3.24 2.60 -30.29
CA VAL A 258 3.25 2.50 -28.83
C VAL A 258 4.67 2.65 -28.23
N GLY A 259 5.62 3.24 -28.96
CA GLY A 259 6.93 3.66 -28.45
C GLY A 259 7.93 2.52 -28.28
N PHE A 260 7.79 1.40 -28.96
CA PHE A 260 8.83 0.37 -29.03
C PHE A 260 9.64 0.56 -30.34
N ASN A 261 10.95 0.68 -30.21
CA ASN A 261 11.86 0.80 -31.36
C ASN A 261 12.22 -0.55 -32.01
N ASP A 262 11.92 -1.68 -31.36
CA ASP A 262 12.12 -3.03 -31.89
C ASP A 262 10.82 -3.85 -31.87
N PRO A 263 10.23 -4.16 -33.04
CA PRO A 263 9.01 -4.97 -33.14
C PRO A 263 9.15 -6.40 -32.61
N LYS A 264 10.38 -6.98 -32.61
CA LYS A 264 10.61 -8.32 -32.06
C LYS A 264 10.59 -8.29 -30.55
N TYR A 265 11.23 -7.27 -29.95
CA TYR A 265 11.19 -7.05 -28.52
C TYR A 265 9.77 -6.74 -28.04
N PHE A 266 9.04 -5.88 -28.75
CA PHE A 266 7.61 -5.63 -28.50
C PHE A 266 6.81 -6.92 -28.47
N SER A 267 6.94 -7.77 -29.51
CA SER A 267 6.17 -9.04 -29.60
C SER A 267 6.49 -9.99 -28.45
N SER A 268 7.76 -10.03 -28.02
CA SER A 268 8.19 -10.82 -26.86
C SER A 268 7.57 -10.32 -25.56
N CYS A 269 7.60 -9.00 -25.32
CA CYS A 269 6.99 -8.36 -24.15
C CYS A 269 5.47 -8.56 -24.13
N PHE A 270 4.81 -8.42 -25.29
CA PHE A 270 3.38 -8.62 -25.44
C PHE A 270 2.97 -10.06 -25.10
N LYS A 271 3.68 -11.05 -25.69
CA LYS A 271 3.43 -12.47 -25.41
C LYS A 271 3.67 -12.82 -23.92
N LYS A 272 4.72 -12.28 -23.34
CA LYS A 272 5.01 -12.48 -21.91
C LYS A 272 3.89 -11.93 -21.01
N LYS A 273 3.29 -10.79 -21.39
CA LYS A 273 2.24 -10.15 -20.60
C LYS A 273 0.86 -10.81 -20.80
N PHE A 274 0.47 -11.08 -22.04
CA PHE A 274 -0.89 -11.51 -22.38
C PHE A 274 -1.02 -13.01 -22.69
N GLY A 275 0.10 -13.75 -22.73
CA GLY A 275 0.12 -15.17 -23.06
C GLY A 275 -0.03 -15.48 -24.55
N LEU A 276 -0.35 -14.48 -25.37
CA LEU A 276 -0.56 -14.56 -26.83
C LEU A 276 0.39 -13.58 -27.52
N SER A 277 0.88 -13.93 -28.71
CA SER A 277 1.56 -12.96 -29.57
C SER A 277 0.59 -11.89 -30.07
N PRO A 278 1.04 -10.71 -30.51
CA PRO A 278 0.15 -9.69 -31.08
C PRO A 278 -0.69 -10.21 -32.23
N THR A 279 -0.12 -11.08 -33.07
CA THR A 279 -0.85 -11.70 -34.20
C THR A 279 -1.95 -12.64 -33.73
N GLU A 280 -1.66 -13.51 -32.75
CA GLU A 280 -2.65 -14.40 -32.15
C GLU A 280 -3.75 -13.63 -31.45
N TYR A 281 -3.40 -12.52 -30.80
CA TYR A 281 -4.35 -11.62 -30.13
C TYR A 281 -5.31 -10.99 -31.16
N MET A 282 -4.79 -10.46 -32.30
CA MET A 282 -5.62 -9.92 -33.38
C MET A 282 -6.57 -10.96 -33.94
N MET A 283 -6.10 -12.19 -34.22
CA MET A 283 -6.94 -13.26 -34.75
C MET A 283 -8.06 -13.68 -33.79
N LYS A 284 -7.82 -13.62 -32.48
CA LYS A 284 -8.79 -14.03 -31.48
C LYS A 284 -9.93 -13.02 -31.29
N TYR A 285 -9.69 -11.75 -31.55
CA TYR A 285 -10.64 -10.66 -31.36
C TYR A 285 -11.12 -10.02 -32.64
N ASP A 286 -10.76 -10.59 -33.81
CA ASP A 286 -11.22 -10.18 -35.15
C ASP A 286 -12.50 -10.93 -35.60
N GLY A 287 -13.14 -11.65 -34.63
CA GLY A 287 -14.36 -12.45 -34.85
C GLY A 287 -15.63 -11.75 -34.41
#